data_c6760cc7eb5261d67060453ef5ea1642
#
_entry.id   c6760cc7eb5261d67060453ef5ea1642
#
_cell.length_a   1.000
_cell.length_b   1.000
_cell.length_c   1.000
_cell.angle_alpha   90.00
_cell.angle_beta   90.00
_cell.angle_gamma   90.00
#
_symmetry.space_group_name_H-M   'P 1'
#
loop_
_entity.id
_entity.type
_entity.pdbx_description
1 polymer ?
#
loop_
_entity_poly.entity_id
_entity_poly.type
_entity_poly.pdbx_seq_one_letter_code
_entity_poly.pdbx_strand_id
1 'polypeptide(L)'
;MHDVARAPSLRVDYAEPGTLAQWLAREDVLAAFGFGDTAPPGDDPRYLRVPLQPHGEGLLEVWRTHAPVARGREGDIAWARNGELSFGAIEVAEGEGGIIAAAEHAYSRLTRFIADSPTPHLLRIWNYLDAITEGEGDAERYRQFCVGRARGLGAFDAQTLPAATAIGRCDDARVIQIYWLAAATPGTPVENPRQVSAYRYPREYGPQPPSFARAMLPPPGSAMPLLLSGTASVVGHRSLHAGRLLAQLDETFANFDSLIGAAREHAPALPARFGRDTRLKVYVREREDLPLVAEAFADRFGGGVPHLILHAVICRRDLAVEIDGVHGTG
;
A
#
# COMPACT_ATOMS: atom_id res chain seq x y z
N MET A 1 -29.42 26.01 -5.14
CA MET A 1 -29.26 24.54 -5.28
C MET A 1 -28.02 24.19 -4.49
N HIS A 2 -28.15 23.60 -3.30
CA HIS A 2 -27.00 23.06 -2.60
C HIS A 2 -26.52 21.84 -3.40
N ASP A 3 -25.31 21.93 -3.94
CA ASP A 3 -24.60 20.81 -4.53
C ASP A 3 -24.45 19.77 -3.38
N VAL A 4 -25.23 18.72 -3.45
CA VAL A 4 -25.07 17.60 -2.48
C VAL A 4 -23.73 17.00 -2.84
N ALA A 5 -22.73 17.26 -2.01
CA ALA A 5 -21.40 16.69 -2.16
C ALA A 5 -21.55 15.17 -2.39
N ARG A 6 -21.18 14.73 -3.57
CA ARG A 6 -21.28 13.32 -3.96
C ARG A 6 -20.25 12.56 -3.15
N ALA A 7 -20.64 11.46 -2.53
CA ALA A 7 -19.72 10.65 -1.72
C ALA A 7 -18.53 10.14 -2.57
N PRO A 8 -17.30 10.09 -2.02
CA PRO A 8 -16.13 9.65 -2.77
C PRO A 8 -16.29 8.24 -3.33
N SER A 9 -15.74 8.03 -4.52
CA SER A 9 -15.77 6.74 -5.22
C SER A 9 -14.38 6.38 -5.71
N LEU A 10 -13.95 5.15 -5.46
CA LEU A 10 -12.69 4.61 -5.96
C LEU A 10 -12.91 3.21 -6.51
N ARG A 11 -12.52 3.01 -7.75
CA ARG A 11 -12.43 1.69 -8.37
C ARG A 11 -10.99 1.38 -8.75
N VAL A 12 -10.54 0.19 -8.39
CA VAL A 12 -9.22 -0.34 -8.73
C VAL A 12 -9.38 -1.44 -9.76
N ASP A 13 -8.72 -1.28 -10.90
CA ASP A 13 -8.73 -2.25 -12.00
C ASP A 13 -7.30 -2.69 -12.32
N TYR A 14 -7.15 -3.92 -12.82
CA TYR A 14 -5.94 -4.37 -13.49
C TYR A 14 -6.14 -4.34 -15.01
N ALA A 15 -5.13 -3.87 -15.74
CA ALA A 15 -5.19 -3.67 -17.18
C ALA A 15 -3.86 -4.05 -17.85
N GLU A 16 -3.90 -4.31 -19.14
CA GLU A 16 -2.70 -4.61 -19.94
C GLU A 16 -1.77 -3.38 -20.06
N PRO A 17 -0.45 -3.54 -20.00
CA PRO A 17 0.50 -2.43 -20.07
C PRO A 17 0.36 -1.56 -21.33
N GLY A 18 0.09 -2.18 -22.48
CA GLY A 18 -0.12 -1.49 -23.75
C GLY A 18 -1.30 -0.50 -23.77
N THR A 19 -2.17 -0.53 -22.77
CA THR A 19 -3.33 0.34 -22.66
C THR A 19 -3.10 1.62 -21.84
N LEU A 20 -1.88 1.86 -21.32
CA LEU A 20 -1.57 3.00 -20.45
C LEU A 20 -2.01 4.34 -21.06
N ALA A 21 -1.68 4.60 -22.32
CA ALA A 21 -2.05 5.86 -22.99
C ALA A 21 -3.57 6.05 -23.07
N GLN A 22 -4.32 4.97 -23.29
CA GLN A 22 -5.79 5.00 -23.32
C GLN A 22 -6.36 5.32 -21.93
N TRP A 23 -5.79 4.74 -20.88
CA TRP A 23 -6.19 5.06 -19.51
C TRP A 23 -5.89 6.52 -19.16
N LEU A 24 -4.68 7.00 -19.43
CA LEU A 24 -4.28 8.37 -19.13
C LEU A 24 -5.02 9.44 -19.97
N ALA A 25 -5.61 9.06 -21.11
CA ALA A 25 -6.50 9.93 -21.88
C ALA A 25 -7.85 10.18 -21.20
N ARG A 26 -8.24 9.34 -20.25
CA ARG A 26 -9.50 9.48 -19.51
C ARG A 26 -9.37 10.54 -18.41
N GLU A 27 -10.43 11.29 -18.18
CA GLU A 27 -10.48 12.32 -17.16
C GLU A 27 -10.73 11.76 -15.74
N ASP A 28 -11.29 10.54 -15.64
CA ASP A 28 -11.67 9.89 -14.38
C ASP A 28 -10.54 9.04 -13.75
N VAL A 29 -9.37 8.96 -14.36
CA VAL A 29 -8.21 8.24 -13.82
C VAL A 29 -7.50 9.08 -12.79
N LEU A 30 -7.50 8.59 -11.54
CA LEU A 30 -6.82 9.22 -10.40
C LEU A 30 -5.32 8.85 -10.36
N ALA A 31 -5.00 7.57 -10.62
CA ALA A 31 -3.63 7.08 -10.68
C ALA A 31 -3.52 5.84 -11.57
N ALA A 32 -2.33 5.59 -12.08
CA ALA A 32 -1.97 4.36 -12.79
C ALA A 32 -0.56 3.93 -12.36
N PHE A 33 -0.35 2.62 -12.17
CA PHE A 33 0.93 2.06 -11.73
C PHE A 33 1.37 0.98 -12.70
N GLY A 34 2.61 1.11 -13.18
CA GLY A 34 3.27 0.06 -13.96
C GLY A 34 4.35 -0.61 -13.10
N PHE A 35 4.54 -1.91 -13.23
CA PHE A 35 5.45 -2.69 -12.40
C PHE A 35 6.64 -3.23 -13.20
N GLY A 36 7.83 -3.12 -12.61
CA GLY A 36 9.06 -3.66 -13.15
C GLY A 36 9.63 -2.93 -14.37
N ASP A 37 10.60 -3.55 -14.99
CA ASP A 37 11.37 -2.94 -16.07
C ASP A 37 10.59 -2.83 -17.39
N THR A 38 9.59 -3.72 -17.57
CA THR A 38 8.71 -3.73 -18.75
C THR A 38 7.57 -2.73 -18.65
N ALA A 39 7.41 -2.04 -17.51
CA ALA A 39 6.41 -0.99 -17.37
C ALA A 39 6.64 0.14 -18.38
N PRO A 40 5.60 0.59 -19.11
CA PRO A 40 5.75 1.66 -20.08
C PRO A 40 6.40 2.92 -19.47
N PRO A 41 7.21 3.69 -20.22
CA PRO A 41 7.65 5.00 -19.78
C PRO A 41 6.47 6.00 -19.81
N GLY A 42 6.51 7.03 -18.95
CA GLY A 42 5.51 8.09 -18.93
C GLY A 42 5.82 9.16 -17.91
N ASP A 43 5.45 10.41 -18.23
CA ASP A 43 5.68 11.60 -17.40
C ASP A 43 4.38 12.20 -16.84
N ASP A 44 3.21 11.57 -17.10
CA ASP A 44 1.93 12.04 -16.53
C ASP A 44 2.00 11.98 -15.00
N PRO A 45 1.65 13.05 -14.27
CA PRO A 45 1.70 13.06 -12.80
C PRO A 45 0.86 11.96 -12.12
N ARG A 46 -0.08 11.37 -12.83
CA ARG A 46 -0.91 10.24 -12.35
C ARG A 46 -0.25 8.89 -12.50
N TYR A 47 0.85 8.81 -13.25
CA TYR A 47 1.52 7.55 -13.55
C TYR A 47 2.78 7.39 -12.71
N LEU A 48 2.89 6.23 -12.04
CA LEU A 48 4.06 5.85 -11.26
C LEU A 48 4.59 4.48 -11.72
N ARG A 49 5.89 4.40 -12.00
CA ARG A 49 6.57 3.12 -12.18
C ARG A 49 7.02 2.61 -10.82
N VAL A 50 6.57 1.44 -10.45
CA VAL A 50 6.97 0.74 -9.22
C VAL A 50 8.04 -0.29 -9.59
N PRO A 51 9.26 -0.22 -9.04
CA PRO A 51 10.39 -1.05 -9.47
C PRO A 51 10.35 -2.45 -8.81
N LEU A 52 9.24 -3.13 -8.93
CA LEU A 52 9.03 -4.51 -8.48
C LEU A 52 8.70 -5.37 -9.69
N GLN A 53 9.49 -6.42 -9.92
CA GLN A 53 9.36 -7.27 -11.09
C GLN A 53 8.13 -8.19 -10.94
N PRO A 54 7.17 -8.15 -11.88
CA PRO A 54 6.02 -9.04 -11.86
C PRO A 54 6.39 -10.46 -12.26
N HIS A 55 5.67 -11.44 -11.72
CA HIS A 55 5.66 -12.81 -12.21
C HIS A 55 4.74 -12.89 -13.43
N GLY A 56 5.26 -13.36 -14.56
CA GLY A 56 4.51 -13.42 -15.83
C GLY A 56 4.40 -12.04 -16.52
N GLU A 57 3.34 -11.85 -17.28
CA GLU A 57 3.05 -10.58 -17.92
C GLU A 57 2.65 -9.53 -16.87
N GLY A 58 3.36 -8.41 -16.84
CA GLY A 58 3.04 -7.31 -15.94
C GLY A 58 1.67 -6.70 -16.28
N LEU A 59 0.95 -6.25 -15.27
CA LEU A 59 -0.30 -5.52 -15.44
C LEU A 59 -0.14 -4.10 -14.92
N LEU A 60 -0.95 -3.18 -15.43
CA LEU A 60 -1.17 -1.88 -14.80
C LEU A 60 -2.18 -2.05 -13.65
N GLU A 61 -1.95 -1.38 -12.52
CA GLU A 61 -3.00 -1.07 -11.55
C GLU A 61 -3.54 0.31 -11.88
N VAL A 62 -4.85 0.46 -12.04
CA VAL A 62 -5.50 1.73 -12.42
C VAL A 62 -6.56 2.09 -11.39
N TRP A 63 -6.44 3.29 -10.85
CA TRP A 63 -7.41 3.88 -9.92
C TRP A 63 -8.32 4.86 -10.65
N ARG A 64 -9.61 4.67 -10.53
CA ARG A 64 -10.61 5.55 -11.15
C ARG A 64 -11.57 6.11 -10.13
N THR A 65 -12.03 7.32 -10.38
CA THR A 65 -13.08 8.00 -9.62
C THR A 65 -14.32 8.18 -10.50
N HIS A 66 -15.41 8.69 -9.93
CA HIS A 66 -16.63 8.99 -10.69
C HIS A 66 -16.63 10.39 -11.33
N ALA A 67 -15.58 11.20 -11.08
CA ALA A 67 -15.50 12.58 -11.52
C ALA A 67 -14.13 12.88 -12.16
N PRO A 68 -14.03 13.89 -13.03
CA PRO A 68 -12.76 14.33 -13.60
C PRO A 68 -11.77 14.74 -12.51
N VAL A 69 -10.48 14.49 -12.76
CA VAL A 69 -9.38 14.82 -11.86
C VAL A 69 -8.51 15.94 -12.43
N ALA A 70 -8.16 16.90 -11.60
CA ALA A 70 -7.02 17.79 -11.83
C ALA A 70 -5.72 17.07 -11.44
N ARG A 71 -4.63 17.40 -12.13
CA ARG A 71 -3.32 16.81 -11.89
C ARG A 71 -2.19 17.81 -12.07
N GLY A 72 -1.07 17.56 -11.43
CA GLY A 72 0.09 18.44 -11.52
C GLY A 72 1.27 17.96 -10.70
N ARG A 73 2.26 18.83 -10.56
CA ARG A 73 3.42 18.66 -9.70
C ARG A 73 3.56 19.87 -8.78
N GLU A 74 3.97 19.61 -7.54
CA GLU A 74 4.31 20.64 -6.56
C GLU A 74 5.69 20.31 -5.98
N GLY A 75 6.73 20.91 -6.56
CA GLY A 75 8.10 20.55 -6.29
C GLY A 75 8.36 19.10 -6.70
N ASP A 76 8.71 18.28 -5.73
CA ASP A 76 9.00 16.85 -5.85
C ASP A 76 7.77 15.93 -5.75
N ILE A 77 6.58 16.49 -5.49
CA ILE A 77 5.34 15.74 -5.38
C ILE A 77 4.57 15.77 -6.70
N ALA A 78 4.32 14.59 -7.28
CA ALA A 78 3.32 14.39 -8.31
C ALA A 78 1.96 14.15 -7.65
N TRP A 79 0.87 14.75 -8.19
CA TRP A 79 -0.45 14.63 -7.59
C TRP A 79 -1.58 14.60 -8.62
N ALA A 80 -2.70 13.97 -8.23
CA ALA A 80 -3.98 14.08 -8.92
C ALA A 80 -5.13 14.11 -7.89
N ARG A 81 -6.20 14.86 -8.16
CA ARG A 81 -7.33 15.02 -7.24
C ARG A 81 -8.62 15.44 -7.94
N ASN A 82 -9.76 15.07 -7.36
CA ASN A 82 -11.09 15.51 -7.80
C ASN A 82 -11.88 16.29 -6.73
N GLY A 83 -11.22 16.75 -5.68
CA GLY A 83 -11.86 17.44 -4.54
C GLY A 83 -12.33 16.51 -3.41
N GLU A 84 -12.60 15.24 -3.69
CA GLU A 84 -13.01 14.22 -2.70
C GLU A 84 -11.88 13.26 -2.35
N LEU A 85 -11.07 12.91 -3.36
CA LEU A 85 -9.92 12.03 -3.25
C LEU A 85 -8.69 12.68 -3.87
N SER A 86 -7.54 12.37 -3.34
CA SER A 86 -6.25 12.69 -3.97
C SER A 86 -5.31 11.50 -3.92
N PHE A 87 -4.59 11.34 -5.02
CA PHE A 87 -3.35 10.60 -5.15
C PHE A 87 -2.19 11.56 -5.03
N GLY A 88 -1.12 11.13 -4.37
CA GLY A 88 0.16 11.82 -4.40
C GLY A 88 1.31 10.82 -4.39
N ALA A 89 2.44 11.20 -4.98
CA ALA A 89 3.66 10.40 -5.01
C ALA A 89 4.89 11.28 -4.88
N ILE A 90 5.91 10.76 -4.19
CA ILE A 90 7.22 11.38 -4.02
C ILE A 90 8.32 10.32 -4.11
N GLU A 91 9.44 10.69 -4.73
CA GLU A 91 10.67 9.90 -4.73
C GLU A 91 11.80 10.73 -4.16
N VAL A 92 12.55 10.14 -3.22
CA VAL A 92 13.67 10.81 -2.55
C VAL A 92 14.91 9.92 -2.62
N ALA A 93 15.95 10.40 -3.30
CA ALA A 93 17.24 9.75 -3.30
C ALA A 93 17.89 9.87 -1.91
N GLU A 94 18.53 8.80 -1.46
CA GLU A 94 19.26 8.80 -0.20
C GLU A 94 20.60 9.53 -0.40
N GLY A 95 20.76 10.65 0.32
CA GLY A 95 22.03 11.37 0.44
C GLY A 95 22.85 10.88 1.64
N GLU A 96 23.77 11.74 2.13
CA GLU A 96 24.67 11.45 3.26
C GLU A 96 23.92 11.05 4.56
N GLY A 97 22.69 11.52 4.75
CA GLY A 97 21.85 11.15 5.91
C GLY A 97 21.16 9.79 5.81
N GLY A 98 21.36 9.07 4.71
CA GLY A 98 20.78 7.74 4.46
C GLY A 98 19.26 7.69 4.53
N ILE A 99 18.73 6.50 4.81
CA ILE A 99 17.28 6.23 4.82
C ILE A 99 16.53 7.03 5.89
N ILE A 100 17.16 7.37 7.01
CA ILE A 100 16.52 8.18 8.07
C ILE A 100 16.17 9.56 7.51
N ALA A 101 17.15 10.26 6.93
CA ALA A 101 16.94 11.61 6.41
C ALA A 101 16.01 11.61 5.19
N ALA A 102 16.13 10.63 4.31
CA ALA A 102 15.25 10.49 3.15
C ALA A 102 13.79 10.24 3.56
N ALA A 103 13.56 9.37 4.53
CA ALA A 103 12.21 9.12 5.06
C ALA A 103 11.65 10.33 5.81
N GLU A 104 12.45 10.99 6.66
CA GLU A 104 12.05 12.21 7.36
C GLU A 104 11.66 13.31 6.37
N HIS A 105 12.48 13.53 5.33
CA HIS A 105 12.17 14.50 4.28
C HIS A 105 10.88 14.15 3.55
N ALA A 106 10.75 12.93 3.04
CA ALA A 106 9.58 12.49 2.28
C ALA A 106 8.28 12.64 3.08
N TYR A 107 8.29 12.22 4.35
CA TYR A 107 7.12 12.33 5.22
C TYR A 107 6.82 13.76 5.65
N SER A 108 7.82 14.60 5.86
CA SER A 108 7.62 16.03 6.13
C SER A 108 7.01 16.76 4.93
N ARG A 109 7.41 16.38 3.71
CA ARG A 109 6.82 16.90 2.47
C ARG A 109 5.39 16.43 2.31
N LEU A 110 5.12 15.14 2.52
CA LEU A 110 3.80 14.54 2.47
C LEU A 110 2.84 15.20 3.45
N THR A 111 3.20 15.31 4.73
CA THR A 111 2.34 15.87 5.77
C THR A 111 2.00 17.33 5.51
N ARG A 112 2.97 18.14 5.05
CA ARG A 112 2.71 19.53 4.67
C ARG A 112 1.77 19.61 3.47
N PHE A 113 2.04 18.85 2.41
CA PHE A 113 1.18 18.81 1.22
C PHE A 113 -0.26 18.43 1.56
N ILE A 114 -0.46 17.43 2.42
CA ILE A 114 -1.80 16.99 2.85
C ILE A 114 -2.49 18.05 3.71
N ALA A 115 -1.78 18.70 4.64
CA ALA A 115 -2.35 19.72 5.51
C ALA A 115 -2.93 20.92 4.73
N ASP A 116 -2.30 21.29 3.63
CA ASP A 116 -2.73 22.39 2.75
C ASP A 116 -3.72 21.91 1.64
N SER A 117 -4.07 20.62 1.62
CA SER A 117 -4.92 20.01 0.61
C SER A 117 -6.40 20.03 0.98
N PRO A 118 -7.34 20.05 0.02
CA PRO A 118 -8.76 19.80 0.27
C PRO A 118 -9.07 18.38 0.71
N THR A 119 -8.06 17.49 0.70
CA THR A 119 -8.17 16.08 1.09
C THR A 119 -7.17 15.76 2.22
N PRO A 120 -7.36 16.29 3.45
CA PRO A 120 -6.36 16.24 4.52
C PRO A 120 -6.28 14.88 5.24
N HIS A 121 -7.14 13.91 4.92
CA HIS A 121 -7.22 12.64 5.61
C HIS A 121 -6.53 11.53 4.83
N LEU A 122 -5.34 11.11 5.28
CA LEU A 122 -4.62 9.97 4.71
C LEU A 122 -5.40 8.68 4.97
N LEU A 123 -5.69 7.94 3.90
CA LEU A 123 -6.34 6.64 3.98
C LEU A 123 -5.33 5.50 3.83
N ARG A 124 -4.37 5.63 2.91
CA ARG A 124 -3.47 4.54 2.57
C ARG A 124 -2.12 5.08 2.08
N ILE A 125 -1.00 4.43 2.52
CA ILE A 125 0.36 4.78 2.11
C ILE A 125 1.10 3.51 1.69
N TRP A 126 1.85 3.58 0.59
CA TRP A 126 2.82 2.55 0.17
C TRP A 126 4.22 3.12 0.20
N ASN A 127 5.16 2.32 0.68
CA ASN A 127 6.56 2.68 0.81
C ASN A 127 7.41 1.60 0.16
N TYR A 128 8.23 1.98 -0.79
CA TYR A 128 9.19 1.10 -1.42
C TYR A 128 10.60 1.66 -1.18
N LEU A 129 11.45 0.87 -0.56
CA LEU A 129 12.82 1.27 -0.23
C LEU A 129 13.79 0.13 -0.53
N ASP A 130 15.00 0.48 -0.95
CA ASP A 130 16.01 -0.50 -1.28
C ASP A 130 16.58 -1.17 -0.03
N ALA A 131 16.99 -2.44 -0.19
CA ALA A 131 17.69 -3.22 0.83
C ALA A 131 17.04 -3.17 2.23
N ILE A 132 15.71 -3.27 2.29
CA ILE A 132 14.88 -3.01 3.48
C ILE A 132 15.35 -3.75 4.75
N THR A 133 15.95 -4.94 4.62
CA THR A 133 16.46 -5.75 5.72
C THR A 133 17.99 -5.68 5.90
N GLU A 134 18.69 -4.79 5.18
CA GLU A 134 20.12 -4.59 5.33
C GLU A 134 20.45 -3.99 6.70
N GLY A 135 21.59 -4.40 7.29
CA GLY A 135 22.02 -3.95 8.62
C GLY A 135 21.53 -4.88 9.73
N GLU A 136 21.97 -4.63 10.96
CA GLU A 136 21.63 -5.43 12.13
C GLU A 136 21.19 -4.55 13.31
N GLY A 137 20.34 -5.11 14.17
CA GLY A 137 19.81 -4.40 15.31
C GLY A 137 19.13 -3.09 14.90
N ASP A 138 19.39 -2.00 15.59
CA ASP A 138 18.81 -0.70 15.28
C ASP A 138 19.35 -0.08 13.99
N ALA A 139 20.46 -0.61 13.45
CA ALA A 139 21.00 -0.20 12.15
C ALA A 139 20.29 -0.87 10.96
N GLU A 140 19.37 -1.80 11.17
CA GLU A 140 18.55 -2.37 10.11
C GLU A 140 17.73 -1.25 9.41
N ARG A 141 17.80 -1.22 8.09
CA ARG A 141 17.24 -0.11 7.29
C ARG A 141 15.75 0.09 7.50
N TYR A 142 14.96 -0.98 7.66
CA TYR A 142 13.54 -0.84 7.99
C TYR A 142 13.31 -0.14 9.33
N ARG A 143 14.12 -0.45 10.35
CA ARG A 143 14.05 0.20 11.67
C ARG A 143 14.42 1.67 11.59
N GLN A 144 15.46 1.99 10.80
CA GLN A 144 15.86 3.37 10.52
C GLN A 144 14.80 4.14 9.72
N PHE A 145 14.19 3.49 8.72
CA PHE A 145 13.04 4.05 8.00
C PHE A 145 11.89 4.41 8.95
N CYS A 146 11.55 3.55 9.90
CA CYS A 146 10.52 3.83 10.91
C CYS A 146 10.86 5.06 11.76
N VAL A 147 12.14 5.27 12.11
CA VAL A 147 12.61 6.47 12.82
C VAL A 147 12.42 7.73 11.96
N GLY A 148 12.90 7.72 10.72
CA GLY A 148 12.75 8.87 9.82
C GLY A 148 11.28 9.18 9.52
N ARG A 149 10.48 8.15 9.28
CA ARG A 149 9.03 8.28 9.10
C ARG A 149 8.34 8.94 10.29
N ALA A 150 8.65 8.49 11.50
CA ALA A 150 8.04 9.05 12.72
C ALA A 150 8.41 10.53 12.90
N ARG A 151 9.65 10.92 12.61
CA ARG A 151 10.08 12.32 12.65
C ARG A 151 9.32 13.18 11.64
N GLY A 152 9.18 12.70 10.40
CA GLY A 152 8.49 13.41 9.34
C GLY A 152 6.97 13.49 9.52
N LEU A 153 6.34 12.45 10.10
CA LEU A 153 4.91 12.47 10.45
C LEU A 153 4.61 13.39 11.64
N GLY A 154 5.58 13.57 12.56
CA GLY A 154 5.35 14.26 13.81
C GLY A 154 4.44 13.48 14.77
N ALA A 155 3.73 14.19 15.64
CA ALA A 155 2.76 13.58 16.55
C ALA A 155 1.56 13.07 15.75
N PHE A 156 1.17 11.82 15.99
CA PHE A 156 -0.02 11.21 15.36
C PHE A 156 -0.99 10.67 16.41
N ASP A 157 -2.26 10.68 16.07
CA ASP A 157 -3.30 9.95 16.81
C ASP A 157 -3.42 8.55 16.22
N ALA A 158 -3.35 7.52 17.07
CA ALA A 158 -3.52 6.13 16.69
C ALA A 158 -4.89 5.86 16.01
N GLN A 159 -5.90 6.67 16.32
CA GLN A 159 -7.25 6.59 15.75
C GLN A 159 -7.33 7.16 14.31
N THR A 160 -6.29 7.81 13.83
CA THR A 160 -6.24 8.41 12.48
C THR A 160 -5.13 7.83 11.61
N LEU A 161 -4.41 6.81 12.11
CA LEU A 161 -3.34 6.17 11.35
C LEU A 161 -3.88 5.56 10.05
N PRO A 162 -3.25 5.85 8.91
CA PRO A 162 -3.62 5.24 7.64
C PRO A 162 -3.23 3.75 7.62
N ALA A 163 -3.88 2.99 6.76
CA ALA A 163 -3.36 1.70 6.35
C ALA A 163 -2.03 1.90 5.60
N ALA A 164 -1.06 0.97 5.73
CA ALA A 164 0.22 1.12 5.04
C ALA A 164 0.87 -0.22 4.67
N THR A 165 1.77 -0.16 3.69
CA THR A 165 2.68 -1.23 3.27
C THR A 165 4.10 -0.67 3.21
N ALA A 166 5.10 -1.46 3.61
CA ALA A 166 6.51 -1.14 3.42
C ALA A 166 7.25 -2.36 2.88
N ILE A 167 7.72 -2.25 1.64
CA ILE A 167 8.31 -3.34 0.85
C ILE A 167 9.68 -2.94 0.33
N GLY A 168 10.58 -3.92 0.28
CA GLY A 168 11.90 -3.77 -0.29
C GLY A 168 11.90 -3.87 -1.80
N ARG A 169 12.47 -2.87 -2.49
CA ARG A 169 12.80 -2.91 -3.92
C ARG A 169 13.97 -3.88 -4.16
N CYS A 170 14.13 -4.29 -5.40
CA CYS A 170 15.18 -5.22 -5.83
C CYS A 170 15.96 -4.68 -7.04
N ASP A 171 16.09 -3.35 -7.17
CA ASP A 171 16.76 -2.67 -8.27
C ASP A 171 18.04 -1.93 -7.86
N ASP A 172 18.51 -2.17 -6.63
CA ASP A 172 19.73 -1.59 -6.03
C ASP A 172 19.77 -0.05 -6.04
N ALA A 173 18.62 0.61 -6.25
CA ALA A 173 18.53 2.06 -6.24
C ALA A 173 18.26 2.58 -4.82
N ARG A 174 19.21 3.34 -4.27
CA ARG A 174 19.08 4.01 -2.95
C ARG A 174 18.10 5.18 -3.02
N VAL A 175 16.84 4.84 -3.27
CA VAL A 175 15.70 5.77 -3.39
C VAL A 175 14.55 5.25 -2.56
N ILE A 176 13.92 6.10 -1.78
CA ILE A 176 12.62 5.82 -1.20
C ILE A 176 11.53 6.37 -2.12
N GLN A 177 10.59 5.50 -2.51
CA GLN A 177 9.40 5.87 -3.27
C GLN A 177 8.19 5.73 -2.37
N ILE A 178 7.41 6.79 -2.23
CA ILE A 178 6.19 6.82 -1.42
C ILE A 178 5.04 7.29 -2.28
N TYR A 179 3.90 6.61 -2.22
CA TYR A 179 2.65 7.14 -2.74
C TYR A 179 1.50 6.90 -1.77
N TRP A 180 0.46 7.71 -1.91
CA TRP A 180 -0.66 7.70 -0.97
C TRP A 180 -2.00 7.98 -1.63
N LEU A 181 -3.04 7.56 -0.95
CA LEU A 181 -4.43 7.94 -1.17
C LEU A 181 -4.92 8.73 0.04
N ALA A 182 -5.52 9.88 -0.22
CA ALA A 182 -6.15 10.71 0.81
C ALA A 182 -7.55 11.15 0.40
N ALA A 183 -8.37 11.55 1.37
CA ALA A 183 -9.75 11.94 1.18
C ALA A 183 -10.11 13.24 1.90
N ALA A 184 -11.20 13.90 1.45
CA ALA A 184 -11.77 15.08 2.09
C ALA A 184 -12.43 14.76 3.44
N THR A 185 -12.87 13.51 3.64
CA THR A 185 -13.46 13.01 4.88
C THR A 185 -12.66 11.81 5.40
N PRO A 186 -12.55 11.64 6.73
CA PRO A 186 -11.76 10.56 7.31
C PRO A 186 -12.37 9.19 7.04
N GLY A 187 -11.51 8.18 6.88
CA GLY A 187 -11.87 6.77 7.01
C GLY A 187 -11.82 6.32 8.47
N THR A 188 -12.08 5.02 8.69
CA THR A 188 -12.00 4.39 10.01
C THR A 188 -10.90 3.33 10.00
N PRO A 189 -9.82 3.48 10.79
CA PRO A 189 -8.80 2.46 10.95
C PRO A 189 -9.39 1.17 11.55
N VAL A 190 -8.93 0.04 11.03
CA VAL A 190 -9.31 -1.29 11.54
C VAL A 190 -8.05 -2.03 11.96
N GLU A 191 -8.07 -2.57 13.18
CA GLU A 191 -7.02 -3.44 13.70
C GLU A 191 -7.41 -4.91 13.56
N ASN A 192 -6.42 -5.79 13.55
CA ASN A 192 -6.63 -7.24 13.43
C ASN A 192 -6.64 -7.88 14.82
N PRO A 193 -7.73 -8.56 15.24
CA PRO A 193 -7.80 -9.23 16.55
C PRO A 193 -6.69 -10.26 16.81
N ARG A 194 -6.10 -10.83 15.76
CA ARG A 194 -4.99 -11.79 15.87
C ARG A 194 -3.61 -11.12 16.06
N GLN A 195 -3.52 -9.80 15.92
CA GLN A 195 -2.25 -9.08 15.88
C GLN A 195 -2.21 -7.97 16.93
N VAL A 196 -1.04 -7.71 17.48
CA VAL A 196 -0.80 -6.47 18.22
C VAL A 196 -0.75 -5.31 17.22
N SER A 197 -1.35 -4.17 17.56
CA SER A 197 -1.27 -2.95 16.75
C SER A 197 0.19 -2.59 16.48
N ALA A 198 0.53 -2.26 15.23
CA ALA A 198 1.91 -2.07 14.81
C ALA A 198 2.65 -1.03 15.66
N TYR A 199 1.98 0.06 16.01
CA TYR A 199 2.51 1.15 16.84
C TYR A 199 2.73 0.77 18.33
N ARG A 200 2.36 -0.47 18.72
CA ARG A 200 2.60 -1.04 20.06
C ARG A 200 3.64 -2.16 20.05
N TYR A 201 4.36 -2.34 18.96
CA TYR A 201 5.39 -3.38 18.90
C TYR A 201 6.49 -3.13 19.92
N PRO A 202 6.97 -4.21 20.57
CA PRO A 202 8.03 -4.09 21.58
C PRO A 202 9.35 -3.62 20.98
N ARG A 203 10.24 -3.10 21.86
CA ARG A 203 11.55 -2.51 21.52
C ARG A 203 12.47 -3.43 20.70
N GLU A 204 12.27 -4.73 20.78
CA GLU A 204 13.03 -5.71 19.96
C GLU A 204 12.86 -5.50 18.45
N TYR A 205 11.75 -4.88 18.02
CA TYR A 205 11.46 -4.54 16.60
C TYR A 205 12.02 -3.17 16.16
N GLY A 206 12.71 -2.47 17.03
CA GLY A 206 13.39 -1.21 16.71
C GLY A 206 13.14 -0.11 17.74
N PRO A 207 13.86 1.00 17.64
CA PRO A 207 13.72 2.14 18.54
C PRO A 207 12.38 2.89 18.35
N GLN A 208 11.81 2.79 17.16
CA GLN A 208 10.52 3.36 16.78
C GLN A 208 9.63 2.28 16.16
N PRO A 209 8.47 1.96 16.76
CA PRO A 209 7.55 1.00 16.15
C PRO A 209 6.93 1.57 14.86
N PRO A 210 6.52 0.71 13.92
CA PRO A 210 5.79 1.15 12.74
C PRO A 210 4.45 1.80 13.11
N SER A 211 4.02 2.81 12.35
CA SER A 211 2.82 3.60 12.65
C SER A 211 1.76 3.44 11.55
N PHE A 212 0.95 2.39 11.60
CA PHE A 212 -0.12 2.13 10.62
C PHE A 212 -1.26 1.29 11.21
N ALA A 213 -2.45 1.40 10.63
CA ALA A 213 -3.59 0.53 10.87
C ALA A 213 -3.53 -0.71 9.95
N ARG A 214 -4.15 -1.82 10.36
CA ARG A 214 -4.15 -3.07 9.57
C ARG A 214 -5.02 -3.01 8.32
N ALA A 215 -6.07 -2.20 8.38
CA ALA A 215 -6.87 -1.79 7.21
C ALA A 215 -7.48 -0.42 7.46
N MET A 216 -8.06 0.17 6.41
CA MET A 216 -8.82 1.40 6.48
C MET A 216 -10.18 1.18 5.83
N LEU A 217 -11.25 1.27 6.61
CA LEU A 217 -12.58 1.45 6.06
C LEU A 217 -12.67 2.84 5.44
N PRO A 218 -13.21 2.95 4.23
CA PRO A 218 -13.34 4.23 3.57
C PRO A 218 -14.32 5.15 4.30
N PRO A 219 -14.35 6.45 3.93
CA PRO A 219 -15.33 7.39 4.48
C PRO A 219 -16.76 6.87 4.42
N PRO A 220 -17.58 7.09 5.44
CA PRO A 220 -18.98 6.62 5.45
C PRO A 220 -19.77 7.10 4.23
N GLY A 221 -20.55 6.20 3.64
CA GLY A 221 -21.38 6.47 2.47
C GLY A 221 -20.59 6.52 1.14
N SER A 222 -19.28 6.29 1.16
CA SER A 222 -18.46 6.25 -0.05
C SER A 222 -18.66 4.94 -0.82
N ALA A 223 -18.46 5.01 -2.14
CA ALA A 223 -18.36 3.85 -3.02
C ALA A 223 -16.87 3.50 -3.21
N MET A 224 -16.23 3.04 -2.14
CA MET A 224 -14.82 2.68 -2.10
C MET A 224 -14.62 1.32 -1.43
N PRO A 225 -13.59 0.54 -1.82
CA PRO A 225 -13.26 -0.71 -1.16
C PRO A 225 -12.61 -0.50 0.22
N LEU A 226 -12.61 -1.54 1.05
CA LEU A 226 -11.71 -1.65 2.20
C LEU A 226 -10.27 -1.65 1.72
N LEU A 227 -9.42 -0.78 2.29
CA LEU A 227 -8.01 -0.66 1.94
C LEU A 227 -7.18 -1.52 2.90
N LEU A 228 -6.57 -2.59 2.39
CA LEU A 228 -5.82 -3.57 3.18
C LEU A 228 -4.35 -3.19 3.28
N SER A 229 -3.78 -3.14 4.47
CA SER A 229 -2.35 -2.99 4.69
C SER A 229 -1.56 -4.24 4.30
N GLY A 230 -0.25 -4.10 4.14
CA GLY A 230 0.66 -5.24 4.06
C GLY A 230 0.43 -6.18 5.23
N THR A 231 0.02 -7.40 4.90
CA THR A 231 -0.31 -8.47 5.84
C THR A 231 0.52 -9.69 5.50
N ALA A 232 1.17 -10.25 6.52
CA ALA A 232 2.04 -11.41 6.42
C ALA A 232 1.74 -12.41 7.53
N SER A 233 2.52 -13.49 7.61
CA SER A 233 2.41 -14.54 8.64
C SER A 233 2.86 -14.03 10.02
N VAL A 234 2.07 -13.14 10.63
CA VAL A 234 2.33 -12.54 11.95
C VAL A 234 1.14 -12.77 12.86
N VAL A 235 1.38 -13.34 14.06
CA VAL A 235 0.36 -13.46 15.12
C VAL A 235 0.89 -12.78 16.38
N GLY A 236 0.04 -11.98 17.04
CA GLY A 236 0.54 -11.04 18.01
C GLY A 236 1.51 -10.06 17.36
N HIS A 237 2.77 -10.09 17.75
CA HIS A 237 3.86 -9.34 17.11
C HIS A 237 4.90 -10.23 16.43
N ARG A 238 4.76 -11.58 16.51
CA ARG A 238 5.76 -12.54 16.07
C ARG A 238 5.47 -13.10 14.70
N SER A 239 6.51 -13.19 13.87
CA SER A 239 6.44 -13.95 12.62
C SER A 239 6.31 -15.45 12.93
N LEU A 240 5.46 -16.12 12.18
CA LEU A 240 5.27 -17.57 12.27
C LEU A 240 5.75 -18.28 11.01
N HIS A 241 6.00 -19.57 11.11
CA HIS A 241 6.32 -20.47 10.00
C HIS A 241 7.57 -20.06 9.19
N ALA A 242 8.62 -19.53 9.87
CA ALA A 242 9.88 -19.19 9.20
C ALA A 242 10.40 -20.36 8.34
N GLY A 243 10.79 -20.08 7.10
CA GLY A 243 11.26 -21.08 6.13
C GLY A 243 10.16 -21.99 5.54
N ARG A 244 8.90 -21.73 5.80
CA ARG A 244 7.76 -22.54 5.31
C ARG A 244 6.76 -21.67 4.54
N LEU A 245 7.07 -21.37 3.28
CA LEU A 245 6.32 -20.42 2.45
C LEU A 245 4.81 -20.68 2.43
N LEU A 246 4.36 -21.89 2.09
CA LEU A 246 2.92 -22.19 2.00
C LEU A 246 2.22 -22.06 3.36
N ALA A 247 2.88 -22.42 4.45
CA ALA A 247 2.33 -22.21 5.79
C ALA A 247 2.26 -20.71 6.14
N GLN A 248 3.21 -19.88 5.69
CA GLN A 248 3.12 -18.44 5.82
C GLN A 248 1.97 -17.88 5.00
N LEU A 249 1.75 -18.39 3.81
CA LEU A 249 0.63 -17.97 2.96
C LEU A 249 -0.72 -18.29 3.62
N ASP A 250 -0.88 -19.50 4.16
CA ASP A 250 -2.10 -19.88 4.88
C ASP A 250 -2.35 -19.01 6.12
N GLU A 251 -1.30 -18.73 6.90
CA GLU A 251 -1.39 -17.86 8.07
C GLU A 251 -1.76 -16.41 7.68
N THR A 252 -1.22 -15.93 6.55
CA THR A 252 -1.56 -14.62 5.99
C THR A 252 -3.04 -14.54 5.63
N PHE A 253 -3.61 -15.58 5.00
CA PHE A 253 -5.04 -15.64 4.72
C PHE A 253 -5.89 -15.72 5.98
N ALA A 254 -5.46 -16.48 6.98
CA ALA A 254 -6.14 -16.53 8.28
C ALA A 254 -6.15 -15.13 8.96
N ASN A 255 -5.09 -14.35 8.79
CA ASN A 255 -5.06 -12.96 9.24
C ASN A 255 -6.03 -12.08 8.47
N PHE A 256 -6.17 -12.25 7.16
CA PHE A 256 -7.18 -11.52 6.37
C PHE A 256 -8.60 -11.89 6.76
N ASP A 257 -8.90 -13.18 6.96
CA ASP A 257 -10.24 -13.61 7.40
C ASP A 257 -10.63 -12.93 8.72
N SER A 258 -9.70 -12.86 9.68
CA SER A 258 -9.90 -12.16 10.95
C SER A 258 -10.07 -10.66 10.77
N LEU A 259 -9.25 -10.02 9.94
CA LEU A 259 -9.29 -8.59 9.66
C LEU A 259 -10.60 -8.18 8.96
N ILE A 260 -11.03 -8.95 7.97
CA ILE A 260 -12.31 -8.73 7.27
C ILE A 260 -13.46 -8.92 8.25
N GLY A 261 -13.40 -9.92 9.13
CA GLY A 261 -14.37 -10.10 10.22
C GLY A 261 -14.52 -8.84 11.07
N ALA A 262 -13.40 -8.29 11.55
CA ALA A 262 -13.39 -7.05 12.33
C ALA A 262 -13.91 -5.83 11.53
N ALA A 263 -13.55 -5.70 10.26
CA ALA A 263 -14.06 -4.63 9.41
C ALA A 263 -15.57 -4.73 9.21
N ARG A 264 -16.13 -5.93 9.11
CA ARG A 264 -17.56 -6.18 8.96
C ARG A 264 -18.41 -5.83 10.19
N GLU A 265 -17.81 -5.73 11.36
CA GLU A 265 -18.51 -5.20 12.55
C GLU A 265 -18.95 -3.75 12.34
N HIS A 266 -18.20 -2.99 11.55
CA HIS A 266 -18.48 -1.59 11.20
C HIS A 266 -19.14 -1.42 9.83
N ALA A 267 -18.92 -2.36 8.91
CA ALA A 267 -19.44 -2.35 7.55
C ALA A 267 -20.03 -3.73 7.16
N PRO A 268 -21.23 -4.10 7.65
CA PRO A 268 -21.80 -5.44 7.45
C PRO A 268 -22.02 -5.84 6.00
N ALA A 269 -22.14 -4.87 5.09
CA ALA A 269 -22.29 -5.10 3.65
C ALA A 269 -21.00 -5.54 2.95
N LEU A 270 -19.83 -5.38 3.60
CA LEU A 270 -18.55 -5.83 3.06
C LEU A 270 -18.57 -7.35 2.82
N PRO A 271 -18.13 -7.86 1.66
CA PRO A 271 -18.06 -9.30 1.43
C PRO A 271 -17.23 -10.00 2.53
N ALA A 272 -17.65 -11.19 2.94
CA ALA A 272 -16.98 -11.92 4.02
C ALA A 272 -15.68 -12.61 3.54
N ARG A 273 -15.47 -12.74 2.25
CA ARG A 273 -14.33 -13.45 1.64
C ARG A 273 -13.86 -12.73 0.40
N PHE A 274 -12.61 -12.91 0.07
CA PHE A 274 -12.05 -12.46 -1.20
C PHE A 274 -12.79 -13.07 -2.41
N GLY A 275 -12.97 -12.27 -3.44
CA GLY A 275 -13.70 -12.61 -4.64
C GLY A 275 -13.34 -11.68 -5.81
N ARG A 276 -14.21 -11.62 -6.81
CA ARG A 276 -14.00 -10.81 -8.03
C ARG A 276 -13.85 -9.31 -7.74
N ASP A 277 -14.38 -8.87 -6.59
CA ASP A 277 -14.34 -7.47 -6.13
C ASP A 277 -13.12 -7.19 -5.25
N THR A 278 -12.12 -8.05 -5.28
CA THR A 278 -10.85 -7.91 -4.57
C THR A 278 -9.73 -7.71 -5.58
N ARG A 279 -8.73 -6.88 -5.23
CA ARG A 279 -7.49 -6.74 -6.00
C ARG A 279 -6.33 -6.89 -5.02
N LEU A 280 -5.45 -7.87 -5.24
CA LEU A 280 -4.34 -8.16 -4.36
C LEU A 280 -3.00 -7.93 -5.06
N LYS A 281 -2.04 -7.38 -4.31
CA LYS A 281 -0.61 -7.42 -4.65
C LYS A 281 0.06 -8.39 -3.69
N VAL A 282 0.75 -9.36 -4.24
CA VAL A 282 1.42 -10.45 -3.53
C VAL A 282 2.92 -10.26 -3.69
N TYR A 283 3.60 -9.95 -2.62
CA TYR A 283 5.02 -9.70 -2.58
C TYR A 283 5.73 -10.97 -2.13
N VAL A 284 6.63 -11.50 -2.95
CA VAL A 284 7.35 -12.76 -2.72
C VAL A 284 8.85 -12.49 -2.69
N ARG A 285 9.53 -12.95 -1.65
CA ARG A 285 10.94 -12.66 -1.39
C ARG A 285 11.87 -13.32 -2.40
N GLU A 286 11.70 -14.63 -2.62
CA GLU A 286 12.61 -15.39 -3.47
C GLU A 286 11.99 -15.56 -4.86
N ARG A 287 12.78 -15.31 -5.91
CA ARG A 287 12.30 -15.43 -7.30
C ARG A 287 11.85 -16.85 -7.63
N GLU A 288 12.54 -17.82 -7.06
CA GLU A 288 12.28 -19.25 -7.24
C GLU A 288 10.91 -19.66 -6.67
N ASP A 289 10.39 -18.91 -5.71
CA ASP A 289 9.11 -19.17 -5.05
C ASP A 289 7.89 -18.58 -5.81
N LEU A 290 8.11 -17.68 -6.78
CA LEU A 290 7.03 -17.03 -7.52
C LEU A 290 6.07 -18.02 -8.21
N PRO A 291 6.55 -19.08 -8.92
CA PRO A 291 5.65 -20.07 -9.53
C PRO A 291 4.83 -20.84 -8.50
N LEU A 292 5.43 -21.19 -7.35
CA LEU A 292 4.74 -21.94 -6.29
C LEU A 292 3.62 -21.09 -5.65
N VAL A 293 3.86 -19.80 -5.46
CA VAL A 293 2.83 -18.87 -4.98
C VAL A 293 1.71 -18.71 -6.01
N ALA A 294 2.04 -18.64 -7.30
CA ALA A 294 1.04 -18.55 -8.35
C ALA A 294 0.14 -19.79 -8.41
N GLU A 295 0.72 -20.99 -8.28
CA GLU A 295 -0.01 -22.25 -8.17
C GLU A 295 -0.94 -22.26 -6.96
N ALA A 296 -0.42 -21.89 -5.78
CA ALA A 296 -1.21 -21.83 -4.54
C ALA A 296 -2.40 -20.83 -4.63
N PHE A 297 -2.23 -19.72 -5.35
CA PHE A 297 -3.33 -18.78 -5.63
C PHE A 297 -4.34 -19.36 -6.61
N ALA A 298 -3.89 -20.05 -7.66
CA ALA A 298 -4.77 -20.72 -8.61
C ALA A 298 -5.61 -21.81 -7.92
N ASP A 299 -5.00 -22.61 -7.06
CA ASP A 299 -5.68 -23.66 -6.28
C ASP A 299 -6.70 -23.07 -5.30
N ARG A 300 -6.33 -21.99 -4.61
CA ARG A 300 -7.21 -21.39 -3.60
C ARG A 300 -8.41 -20.65 -4.20
N PHE A 301 -8.21 -19.95 -5.32
CA PHE A 301 -9.19 -18.99 -5.84
C PHE A 301 -9.75 -19.34 -7.23
N GLY A 302 -9.19 -20.32 -7.94
CA GLY A 302 -9.66 -20.72 -9.27
C GLY A 302 -9.78 -19.55 -10.27
N GLY A 303 -8.91 -18.54 -10.16
CA GLY A 303 -8.99 -17.32 -10.96
C GLY A 303 -10.07 -16.31 -10.52
N GLY A 304 -10.79 -16.59 -9.42
CA GLY A 304 -11.87 -15.73 -8.92
C GLY A 304 -11.42 -14.46 -8.19
N VAL A 305 -10.10 -14.32 -7.89
CA VAL A 305 -9.52 -13.15 -7.20
C VAL A 305 -8.41 -12.57 -8.08
N PRO A 306 -8.62 -11.41 -8.73
CA PRO A 306 -7.58 -10.72 -9.48
C PRO A 306 -6.40 -10.34 -8.59
N HIS A 307 -5.19 -10.65 -9.02
CA HIS A 307 -3.98 -10.38 -8.26
C HIS A 307 -2.75 -10.15 -9.15
N LEU A 308 -1.75 -9.48 -8.58
CA LEU A 308 -0.40 -9.33 -9.11
C LEU A 308 0.57 -10.01 -8.17
N ILE A 309 1.46 -10.86 -8.69
CA ILE A 309 2.56 -11.45 -7.92
C ILE A 309 3.83 -10.73 -8.31
N LEU A 310 4.54 -10.21 -7.31
CA LEU A 310 5.68 -9.31 -7.47
C LEU A 310 6.87 -9.83 -6.69
N HIS A 311 8.05 -9.87 -7.31
CA HIS A 311 9.29 -10.11 -6.60
C HIS A 311 9.65 -8.90 -5.76
N ALA A 312 9.84 -9.09 -4.45
CA ALA A 312 10.09 -8.00 -3.50
C ALA A 312 10.64 -8.51 -2.17
N VAL A 313 11.44 -7.74 -1.47
CA VAL A 313 11.95 -8.10 -0.13
C VAL A 313 10.94 -7.68 0.94
N ILE A 314 10.55 -8.63 1.81
CA ILE A 314 9.63 -8.34 2.92
C ILE A 314 10.40 -7.67 4.07
N CYS A 315 9.72 -6.82 4.84
CA CYS A 315 10.33 -6.00 5.89
C CYS A 315 10.93 -6.78 7.08
N ARG A 316 10.70 -8.10 7.19
CA ARG A 316 11.34 -9.00 8.17
C ARG A 316 11.99 -10.17 7.45
N ARG A 317 13.19 -10.55 7.86
CA ARG A 317 14.00 -11.59 7.19
C ARG A 317 13.37 -12.98 7.20
N ASP A 318 12.55 -13.28 8.19
CA ASP A 318 11.86 -14.55 8.38
C ASP A 318 10.52 -14.66 7.62
N LEU A 319 10.09 -13.57 6.94
CA LEU A 319 8.89 -13.56 6.11
C LEU A 319 9.24 -13.73 4.63
N ALA A 320 8.61 -14.71 4.00
CA ALA A 320 8.79 -15.05 2.59
C ALA A 320 7.70 -14.41 1.70
N VAL A 321 6.55 -14.05 2.27
CA VAL A 321 5.41 -13.51 1.54
C VAL A 321 4.67 -12.46 2.36
N GLU A 322 4.21 -11.39 1.68
CA GLU A 322 3.32 -10.36 2.21
C GLU A 322 2.26 -10.03 1.16
N ILE A 323 1.07 -9.68 1.57
CA ILE A 323 -0.03 -9.37 0.67
C ILE A 323 -0.67 -8.06 1.08
N ASP A 324 -0.97 -7.17 0.13
CA ASP A 324 -1.85 -6.02 0.32
C ASP A 324 -2.91 -5.93 -0.77
N GLY A 325 -3.78 -4.94 -0.69
CA GLY A 325 -4.75 -4.71 -1.74
C GLY A 325 -5.99 -3.95 -1.31
N VAL A 326 -7.06 -4.19 -2.06
CA VAL A 326 -8.39 -3.64 -1.79
C VAL A 326 -9.43 -4.75 -1.82
N HIS A 327 -10.48 -4.63 -0.99
CA HIS A 327 -11.50 -5.66 -0.85
C HIS A 327 -12.92 -5.09 -0.83
N GLY A 328 -13.80 -5.72 -1.61
CA GLY A 328 -15.15 -5.21 -1.85
C GLY A 328 -15.11 -4.06 -2.86
N THR A 329 -16.11 -3.97 -3.71
CA THR A 329 -16.25 -2.82 -4.61
C THR A 329 -17.03 -1.71 -3.95
N GLY A 330 -16.65 -0.50 -4.29
CA GLY A 330 -17.55 0.60 -4.21
C GLY A 330 -18.61 0.52 -5.29
#